data_ea19782024f74e6214d40471e84f3ea2
#
_entry.id   ea19782024f74e6214d40471e84f3ea2
#
_cell.length_a   1.000
_cell.length_b   1.000
_cell.length_c   1.000
_cell.angle_alpha   90.00
_cell.angle_beta   90.00
_cell.angle_gamma   90.00
#
_symmetry.space_group_name_H-M   'P 1'
#
loop_
_entity.id
_entity.type
_entity.pdbx_description
1 polymer ?
#
loop_
_entity_poly.entity_id
_entity_poly.type
_entity_poly.pdbx_seq_one_letter_code
_entity_poly.pdbx_strand_id
1 'polypeptide(L)'
;MKKLLLSVVAAFCITASPAQSFEELLAPVHSCCERGNRAMEAKRYAEAEREYREAIRLFETLPDSVRTQLDEWNYGGYLRGEYYNLACAQSRLNKRRAAVASLAAYVDCGNCD
;
A
#
# COMPACT_ATOMS: atom_id res chain seq x y z
N MET A 1 -4.37 42.74 9.40
CA MET A 1 -3.76 42.86 8.08
C MET A 1 -2.69 41.82 7.86
N LYS A 2 -1.77 41.66 8.78
CA LYS A 2 -0.75 40.62 8.63
C LYS A 2 -1.33 39.21 8.52
N LYS A 3 -2.43 38.97 9.23
CA LYS A 3 -3.09 37.66 9.19
C LYS A 3 -3.66 37.36 7.81
N LEU A 4 -4.17 38.38 7.15
CA LEU A 4 -4.71 38.20 5.80
C LEU A 4 -3.62 37.83 4.79
N LEU A 5 -2.44 38.46 4.95
CA LEU A 5 -1.32 38.16 4.08
C LEU A 5 -0.85 36.72 4.26
N LEU A 6 -0.79 36.25 5.50
CA LEU A 6 -0.40 34.89 5.79
C LEU A 6 -1.39 33.90 5.19
N SER A 7 -2.69 34.22 5.28
CA SER A 7 -3.70 33.35 4.71
C SER A 7 -3.55 33.25 3.20
N VAL A 8 -3.27 34.36 2.55
CA VAL A 8 -3.08 34.36 1.10
C VAL A 8 -1.88 33.54 0.70
N VAL A 9 -0.79 33.65 1.46
CA VAL A 9 0.41 32.87 1.17
C VAL A 9 0.14 31.38 1.34
N ALA A 10 -0.58 31.01 2.39
CA ALA A 10 -0.91 29.62 2.62
C ALA A 10 -1.76 29.05 1.49
N ALA A 11 -2.77 29.81 1.05
CA ALA A 11 -3.61 29.40 -0.06
C ALA A 11 -2.82 29.26 -1.35
N PHE A 12 -1.90 30.18 -1.58
CA PHE A 12 -1.05 30.10 -2.75
C PHE A 12 -0.17 28.86 -2.74
N CYS A 13 0.40 28.52 -1.60
CA CYS A 13 1.21 27.32 -1.48
C CYS A 13 0.42 26.05 -1.77
N ILE A 14 -0.83 26.00 -1.33
CA ILE A 14 -1.69 24.85 -1.59
C ILE A 14 -1.98 24.74 -3.08
N THR A 15 -2.30 25.85 -3.72
CA THR A 15 -2.66 25.85 -5.14
C THR A 15 -1.45 25.61 -6.04
N ALA A 16 -0.26 25.94 -5.56
CA ALA A 16 0.96 25.79 -6.34
C ALA A 16 1.61 24.41 -6.13
N SER A 17 0.97 23.53 -5.38
CA SER A 17 1.51 22.22 -5.10
C SER A 17 1.67 21.41 -6.39
N PRO A 18 2.86 20.94 -6.69
CA PRO A 18 3.06 20.13 -7.89
C PRO A 18 2.46 18.75 -7.74
N ALA A 19 2.35 18.04 -8.85
CA ALA A 19 1.90 16.66 -8.81
C ALA A 19 2.87 15.83 -7.94
N GLN A 20 2.32 14.89 -7.19
CA GLN A 20 3.12 14.03 -6.35
C GLN A 20 3.95 13.08 -7.21
N SER A 21 5.17 12.82 -6.79
CA SER A 21 6.03 11.86 -7.43
C SER A 21 5.54 10.44 -7.11
N PHE A 22 6.01 9.47 -7.88
CA PHE A 22 5.74 8.06 -7.60
C PHE A 22 6.16 7.67 -6.19
N GLU A 23 7.32 8.13 -5.79
CA GLU A 23 7.85 7.79 -4.47
C GLU A 23 6.95 8.32 -3.37
N GLU A 24 6.45 9.55 -3.51
CA GLU A 24 5.54 10.13 -2.54
C GLU A 24 4.22 9.37 -2.48
N LEU A 25 3.71 8.95 -3.62
CA LEU A 25 2.46 8.19 -3.68
C LEU A 25 2.60 6.80 -3.09
N LEU A 26 3.76 6.18 -3.27
CA LEU A 26 4.01 4.83 -2.78
C LEU A 26 4.52 4.80 -1.33
N ALA A 27 4.97 5.93 -0.80
CA ALA A 27 5.53 5.96 0.55
C ALA A 27 4.59 5.37 1.63
N PRO A 28 3.29 5.70 1.64
CA PRO A 28 2.39 5.08 2.63
C PRO A 28 2.29 3.57 2.48
N VAL A 29 2.29 3.08 1.24
CA VAL A 29 2.25 1.64 0.97
C VAL A 29 3.50 0.97 1.53
N HIS A 30 4.66 1.52 1.22
CA HIS A 30 5.93 0.99 1.72
C HIS A 30 5.98 0.98 3.24
N SER A 31 5.51 2.05 3.88
CA SER A 31 5.50 2.14 5.34
C SER A 31 4.65 1.04 5.97
N CYS A 32 3.48 0.77 5.41
CA CYS A 32 2.63 -0.31 5.89
C CYS A 32 3.31 -1.66 5.72
N CYS A 33 3.94 -1.90 4.57
CA CYS A 33 4.65 -3.15 4.32
C CYS A 33 5.78 -3.35 5.32
N GLU A 34 6.54 -2.32 5.59
CA GLU A 34 7.65 -2.42 6.55
C GLU A 34 7.15 -2.70 7.95
N ARG A 35 6.06 -2.03 8.37
CA ARG A 35 5.48 -2.29 9.68
C ARG A 35 4.95 -3.71 9.77
N GLY A 36 4.32 -4.19 8.69
CA GLY A 36 3.85 -5.56 8.61
C GLY A 36 5.00 -6.55 8.75
N ASN A 37 6.08 -6.31 8.05
CA ASN A 37 7.26 -7.18 8.11
C ASN A 37 7.86 -7.21 9.51
N ARG A 38 7.96 -6.07 10.15
CA ARG A 38 8.47 -6.01 11.52
C ARG A 38 7.55 -6.74 12.50
N ALA A 39 6.24 -6.62 12.29
CA ALA A 39 5.27 -7.33 13.12
C ALA A 39 5.39 -8.84 12.94
N MET A 40 5.59 -9.31 11.71
CA MET A 40 5.82 -10.74 11.44
C MET A 40 7.06 -11.25 12.18
N GLU A 41 8.15 -10.50 12.09
CA GLU A 41 9.38 -10.88 12.77
C GLU A 41 9.19 -10.95 14.29
N ALA A 42 8.38 -10.05 14.83
CA ALA A 42 8.07 -10.02 16.26
C ALA A 42 6.93 -10.96 16.63
N LYS A 43 6.43 -11.73 15.68
CA LYS A 43 5.31 -12.67 15.87
C LYS A 43 4.02 -11.98 16.31
N ARG A 44 3.85 -10.72 15.96
CA ARG A 44 2.61 -9.98 16.19
C ARG A 44 1.75 -10.09 14.92
N TYR A 45 1.18 -11.26 14.74
CA TYR A 45 0.53 -11.61 13.48
C TYR A 45 -0.74 -10.82 13.20
N ALA A 46 -1.51 -10.47 14.23
CA ALA A 46 -2.71 -9.65 14.04
C ALA A 46 -2.34 -8.24 13.54
N GLU A 47 -1.27 -7.70 14.08
CA GLU A 47 -0.77 -6.40 13.63
C GLU A 47 -0.25 -6.50 12.20
N ALA A 48 0.48 -7.57 11.88
CA ALA A 48 0.97 -7.79 10.53
C ALA A 48 -0.19 -7.87 9.54
N GLU A 49 -1.24 -8.60 9.89
CA GLU A 49 -2.41 -8.70 9.05
C GLU A 49 -3.01 -7.34 8.74
N ARG A 50 -3.15 -6.50 9.77
CA ARG A 50 -3.71 -5.16 9.58
C ARG A 50 -2.85 -4.31 8.65
N GLU A 51 -1.54 -4.35 8.84
CA GLU A 51 -0.63 -3.54 8.04
C GLU A 51 -0.60 -3.99 6.59
N TYR A 52 -0.58 -5.29 6.35
CA TYR A 52 -0.59 -5.79 4.98
C TYR A 52 -1.91 -5.49 4.28
N ARG A 53 -3.03 -5.59 4.98
CA ARG A 53 -4.33 -5.21 4.41
C ARG A 53 -4.36 -3.73 4.05
N GLU A 54 -3.81 -2.89 4.92
CA GLU A 54 -3.78 -1.45 4.66
C GLU A 54 -2.86 -1.14 3.46
N ALA A 55 -1.73 -1.82 3.34
CA ALA A 55 -0.85 -1.66 2.20
C ALA A 55 -1.57 -1.98 0.89
N ILE A 56 -2.30 -3.09 0.87
CA ILE A 56 -3.07 -3.50 -0.31
C ILE A 56 -4.14 -2.47 -0.63
N ARG A 57 -4.88 -2.02 0.39
CA ARG A 57 -5.93 -1.02 0.20
C ARG A 57 -5.37 0.27 -0.38
N LEU A 58 -4.26 0.75 0.16
CA LEU A 58 -3.63 1.97 -0.31
C LEU A 58 -3.15 1.82 -1.76
N PHE A 59 -2.57 0.67 -2.08
CA PHE A 59 -2.12 0.39 -3.44
C PHE A 59 -3.30 0.40 -4.41
N GLU A 60 -4.40 -0.23 -4.04
CA GLU A 60 -5.58 -0.31 -4.90
C GLU A 60 -6.28 1.03 -5.08
N THR A 61 -6.07 1.98 -4.18
CA THR A 61 -6.65 3.31 -4.31
C THR A 61 -5.76 4.30 -5.06
N LEU A 62 -4.60 3.87 -5.52
CA LEU A 62 -3.75 4.72 -6.35
C LEU A 62 -4.47 5.09 -7.65
N PRO A 63 -4.19 6.28 -8.20
CA PRO A 63 -4.79 6.66 -9.48
C PRO A 63 -4.50 5.64 -10.57
N ASP A 64 -5.44 5.44 -11.47
CA ASP A 64 -5.30 4.47 -12.56
C ASP A 64 -4.04 4.70 -13.38
N SER A 65 -3.72 5.95 -13.65
CA SER A 65 -2.53 6.29 -14.42
C SER A 65 -1.25 5.82 -13.72
N VAL A 66 -1.22 5.91 -12.39
CA VAL A 66 -0.09 5.45 -11.60
C VAL A 66 -0.01 3.93 -11.65
N ARG A 67 -1.13 3.26 -11.46
CA ARG A 67 -1.16 1.79 -11.49
C ARG A 67 -0.76 1.26 -12.87
N THR A 68 -1.20 1.91 -13.93
CA THR A 68 -0.83 1.53 -15.29
C THR A 68 0.67 1.65 -15.49
N GLN A 69 1.27 2.73 -15.02
CA GLN A 69 2.71 2.91 -15.13
C GLN A 69 3.48 1.88 -14.31
N LEU A 70 2.97 1.54 -13.14
CA LEU A 70 3.59 0.51 -12.30
C LEU A 70 3.54 -0.84 -12.99
N ASP A 71 2.44 -1.14 -13.67
CA ASP A 71 2.32 -2.38 -14.44
C ASP A 71 3.33 -2.42 -15.58
N GLU A 72 3.49 -1.31 -16.30
CA GLU A 72 4.47 -1.20 -17.38
C GLU A 72 5.89 -1.43 -16.87
N TRP A 73 6.17 -1.02 -15.63
CA TRP A 73 7.48 -1.20 -15.01
C TRP A 73 7.60 -2.54 -14.29
N ASN A 74 6.62 -3.40 -14.47
CA ASN A 74 6.60 -4.72 -13.84
C ASN A 74 6.54 -4.69 -12.31
N TYR A 75 5.84 -3.71 -11.79
CA TYR A 75 5.61 -3.61 -10.36
C TYR A 75 4.39 -4.42 -9.90
N GLY A 76 3.73 -5.14 -10.82
CA GLY A 76 2.64 -6.03 -10.46
C GLY A 76 3.03 -7.03 -9.40
N GLY A 77 4.30 -7.43 -9.37
CA GLY A 77 4.81 -8.30 -8.33
C GLY A 77 4.78 -7.71 -6.93
N TYR A 78 4.69 -6.39 -6.82
CA TYR A 78 4.64 -5.75 -5.51
C TYR A 78 3.34 -6.08 -4.77
N LEU A 79 2.21 -5.83 -5.42
CA LEU A 79 0.91 -6.16 -4.84
C LEU A 79 0.77 -7.66 -4.60
N ARG A 80 1.27 -8.44 -5.54
CA ARG A 80 1.28 -9.89 -5.42
C ARG A 80 2.00 -10.34 -4.16
N GLY A 81 3.16 -9.76 -3.88
CA GLY A 81 3.93 -10.07 -2.69
C GLY A 81 3.17 -9.76 -1.40
N GLU A 82 2.39 -8.67 -1.40
CA GLU A 82 1.62 -8.30 -0.22
C GLU A 82 0.48 -9.26 0.04
N TYR A 83 -0.15 -9.80 -0.99
CA TYR A 83 -1.16 -10.85 -0.80
C TYR A 83 -0.54 -12.12 -0.22
N TYR A 84 0.67 -12.46 -0.64
CA TYR A 84 1.37 -13.59 -0.07
C TYR A 84 1.69 -13.36 1.40
N ASN A 85 2.20 -12.19 1.74
CA ASN A 85 2.53 -11.83 3.12
C ASN A 85 1.27 -11.85 4.00
N LEU A 86 0.17 -11.34 3.47
CA LEU A 86 -1.11 -11.36 4.16
C LEU A 86 -1.56 -12.80 4.45
N ALA A 87 -1.44 -13.67 3.47
CA ALA A 87 -1.78 -15.08 3.65
C ALA A 87 -0.94 -15.72 4.74
N CYS A 88 0.35 -15.39 4.79
CA CYS A 88 1.23 -15.91 5.83
C CYS A 88 0.78 -15.47 7.22
N ALA A 89 0.45 -14.19 7.39
CA ALA A 89 -0.03 -13.68 8.67
C ALA A 89 -1.34 -14.36 9.08
N GLN A 90 -2.26 -14.48 8.13
CA GLN A 90 -3.55 -15.12 8.38
C GLN A 90 -3.40 -16.60 8.73
N SER A 91 -2.47 -17.27 8.09
CA SER A 91 -2.17 -18.67 8.39
C SER A 91 -1.67 -18.83 9.83
N ARG A 92 -0.81 -17.91 10.26
CA ARG A 92 -0.31 -17.94 11.64
C ARG A 92 -1.41 -17.63 12.65
N LEU A 93 -2.47 -16.95 12.24
CA LEU A 93 -3.62 -16.67 13.08
C LEU A 93 -4.69 -17.76 12.99
N ASN A 94 -4.42 -18.83 12.26
CA ASN A 94 -5.37 -19.91 11.99
C ASN A 94 -6.64 -19.46 11.26
N LYS A 95 -6.52 -18.40 10.49
CA LYS A 95 -7.63 -17.90 9.65
C LYS A 95 -7.55 -18.57 8.27
N ARG A 96 -7.89 -19.85 8.22
CA ARG A 96 -7.70 -20.66 7.02
C ARG A 96 -8.40 -20.13 5.79
N ARG A 97 -9.68 -19.80 5.92
CA ARG A 97 -10.44 -19.29 4.77
C ARG A 97 -9.87 -18.00 4.25
N ALA A 98 -9.52 -17.10 5.15
CA ALA A 98 -8.93 -15.82 4.77
C ALA A 98 -7.58 -16.03 4.09
N ALA A 99 -6.75 -16.94 4.61
CA ALA A 99 -5.45 -17.23 4.03
C ALA A 99 -5.60 -17.80 2.63
N VAL A 100 -6.55 -18.70 2.42
CA VAL A 100 -6.81 -19.26 1.08
C VAL A 100 -7.27 -18.19 0.12
N ALA A 101 -8.16 -17.28 0.58
CA ALA A 101 -8.62 -16.18 -0.26
C ALA A 101 -7.46 -15.24 -0.64
N SER A 102 -6.55 -14.98 0.28
CA SER A 102 -5.36 -14.17 0.00
C SER A 102 -4.44 -14.86 -1.00
N LEU A 103 -4.26 -16.17 -0.89
CA LEU A 103 -3.47 -16.91 -1.84
C LEU A 103 -4.11 -16.94 -3.22
N ALA A 104 -5.44 -17.02 -3.29
CA ALA A 104 -6.14 -16.93 -4.56
C ALA A 104 -5.89 -15.57 -5.21
N ALA A 105 -5.96 -14.50 -4.43
CA ALA A 105 -5.66 -13.15 -4.91
C ALA A 105 -4.21 -13.05 -5.38
N TYR A 106 -3.29 -13.68 -4.66
CA TYR A 106 -1.88 -13.75 -5.07
C TYR A 106 -1.73 -14.39 -6.44
N VAL A 107 -2.42 -15.50 -6.67
CA VAL A 107 -2.39 -16.19 -7.96
C VAL A 107 -2.97 -15.30 -9.06
N ASP A 108 -4.09 -14.65 -8.78
CA ASP A 108 -4.74 -13.80 -9.77
C ASP A 108 -3.86 -12.60 -10.15
N CYS A 109 -3.20 -11.99 -9.17
CA CYS A 109 -2.29 -10.91 -9.44
C CYS A 109 -1.07 -11.36 -10.24
N GLY A 110 -0.69 -12.61 -10.06
CA GLY A 110 0.47 -13.15 -10.73
C GLY A 110 0.18 -13.73 -12.09
N ASN A 111 -1.01 -13.62 -12.54
CA ASN A 111 -1.40 -14.17 -13.80
C ASN A 111 -0.96 -13.35 -14.91
N CYS A 112 0.20 -13.13 -14.96
CA CYS A 112 0.70 -12.49 -16.06
C CYS A 112 1.45 -13.51 -16.72
N ASP A 113 0.97 -14.25 -17.32
CA ASP A 113 1.66 -15.11 -18.08
C ASP A 113 1.97 -14.89 -19.16
#